data_86540a51bbd958c1062854f1bd62e5a9
#
_entry.id   86540a51bbd958c1062854f1bd62e5a9
#
_cell.length_a   1.000
_cell.length_b   1.000
_cell.length_c   1.000
_cell.angle_alpha   90.00
_cell.angle_beta   90.00
_cell.angle_gamma   90.00
#
_symmetry.space_group_name_H-M   'P 1'
#
loop_
_entity.id
_entity.type
_entity.pdbx_description
1 polymer ?
#
loop_
_entity_poly.entity_id
_entity_poly.type
_entity_poly.pdbx_seq_one_letter_code
_entity_poly.pdbx_strand_id
1 'polypeptide(L)'
;MEIMEIISDALVYPINNIKALVIYVVLGIIAGIAVGGTVVGVATGAAINNSALAGGLGIIGVLISVIIFLLIAGYELDIVKFGIKRDPGAPGIDIVRQVSNAIKLIIVDIVYYIIPVILAAVIGFLIGNGLIPSIVIILITIIFSIAAFMARCRLAKTDDLGEALAIGEAIGDISRVGILKIILLAVLVIIIAFILLLIIGAITNWNSTIGGILMGIFFVYMAFFTNRAIGLLYSDV
;
A
#
# COMPACT_ATOMS: atom_id res chain seq x y z
N MET A 1 -16.60 -4.25 -15.43
CA MET A 1 -16.10 -5.63 -15.19
C MET A 1 -16.80 -6.26 -14.01
N GLU A 2 -17.01 -7.59 -14.04
CA GLU A 2 -17.50 -8.34 -12.89
C GLU A 2 -16.38 -8.59 -11.87
N ILE A 3 -16.73 -8.78 -10.60
CA ILE A 3 -15.73 -8.95 -9.52
C ILE A 3 -14.83 -10.16 -9.75
N MET A 4 -15.40 -11.27 -10.24
CA MET A 4 -14.61 -12.50 -10.50
C MET A 4 -13.62 -12.32 -11.64
N GLU A 5 -13.95 -11.52 -12.66
CA GLU A 5 -13.03 -11.17 -13.74
C GLU A 5 -11.87 -10.33 -13.21
N ILE A 6 -12.16 -9.34 -12.34
CA ILE A 6 -11.15 -8.50 -11.69
C ILE A 6 -10.18 -9.38 -10.88
N ILE A 7 -10.71 -10.26 -10.05
CA ILE A 7 -9.90 -11.15 -9.20
C ILE A 7 -9.05 -12.09 -10.05
N SER A 8 -9.64 -12.69 -11.09
CA SER A 8 -8.92 -13.62 -11.97
C SER A 8 -7.77 -12.94 -12.72
N ASP A 9 -8.02 -11.76 -13.32
CA ASP A 9 -6.98 -10.98 -14.00
C ASP A 9 -5.88 -10.59 -13.01
N ALA A 10 -6.26 -10.04 -11.86
CA ALA A 10 -5.31 -9.56 -10.86
C ALA A 10 -4.44 -10.68 -10.25
N LEU A 11 -4.98 -11.90 -10.03
CA LEU A 11 -4.21 -13.04 -9.52
C LEU A 11 -3.12 -13.48 -10.50
N VAL A 12 -3.40 -13.44 -11.78
CA VAL A 12 -2.45 -13.90 -12.80
C VAL A 12 -1.44 -12.81 -13.17
N TYR A 13 -1.78 -11.54 -12.96
CA TYR A 13 -0.97 -10.39 -13.31
C TYR A 13 0.48 -10.41 -12.79
N PRO A 14 0.77 -10.71 -11.49
CA PRO A 14 2.15 -10.78 -11.02
C PRO A 14 2.96 -11.89 -11.71
N ILE A 15 2.33 -13.01 -12.01
CA ILE A 15 2.97 -14.17 -12.68
C ILE A 15 3.28 -13.84 -14.14
N ASN A 16 2.35 -13.21 -14.85
CA ASN A 16 2.55 -12.76 -16.23
C ASN A 16 3.63 -11.68 -16.34
N ASN A 17 3.89 -10.95 -15.25
CA ASN A 17 4.87 -9.87 -15.17
C ASN A 17 6.06 -10.24 -14.28
N ILE A 18 6.53 -11.49 -14.36
CA ILE A 18 7.55 -12.07 -13.48
C ILE A 18 8.85 -11.24 -13.40
N LYS A 19 9.27 -10.58 -14.49
CA LYS A 19 10.46 -9.73 -14.48
C LYS A 19 10.32 -8.57 -13.50
N ALA A 20 9.19 -7.86 -13.54
CA ALA A 20 8.90 -6.80 -12.59
C ALA A 20 8.77 -7.34 -11.18
N LEU A 21 8.04 -8.44 -10.99
CA LEU A 21 7.88 -9.10 -9.70
C LEU A 21 9.23 -9.39 -9.05
N VAL A 22 10.15 -10.04 -9.78
CA VAL A 22 11.50 -10.39 -9.27
C VAL A 22 12.29 -9.14 -8.89
N ILE A 23 12.27 -8.09 -9.70
CA ILE A 23 12.97 -6.83 -9.38
C ILE A 23 12.45 -6.24 -8.07
N TYR A 24 11.14 -6.20 -7.87
CA TYR A 24 10.55 -5.64 -6.64
C TYR A 24 10.70 -6.55 -5.43
N VAL A 25 10.77 -7.87 -5.62
CA VAL A 25 11.18 -8.81 -4.56
C VAL A 25 12.62 -8.53 -4.12
N VAL A 26 13.54 -8.33 -5.07
CA VAL A 26 14.94 -7.98 -4.75
C VAL A 26 15.01 -6.62 -4.02
N LEU A 27 14.28 -5.60 -4.48
CA LEU A 27 14.19 -4.31 -3.79
C LEU A 27 13.63 -4.45 -2.37
N GLY A 28 12.60 -5.25 -2.19
CA GLY A 28 12.03 -5.56 -0.88
C GLY A 28 13.04 -6.24 0.07
N ILE A 29 13.84 -7.17 -0.45
CA ILE A 29 14.92 -7.82 0.31
C ILE A 29 15.98 -6.78 0.72
N ILE A 30 16.41 -5.92 -0.21
CA ILE A 30 17.39 -4.86 0.09
C ILE A 30 16.84 -3.90 1.16
N ALA A 31 15.56 -3.51 1.06
CA ALA A 31 14.89 -2.69 2.08
C ALA A 31 14.88 -3.40 3.44
N GLY A 32 14.54 -4.68 3.47
CA GLY A 32 14.54 -5.50 4.69
C GLY A 32 15.92 -5.57 5.35
N ILE A 33 16.99 -5.77 4.55
CA ILE A 33 18.36 -5.76 5.03
C ILE A 33 18.75 -4.36 5.56
N ALA A 34 18.37 -3.29 4.86
CA ALA A 34 18.66 -1.93 5.29
C ALA A 34 17.97 -1.60 6.63
N VAL A 35 16.69 -1.94 6.78
CA VAL A 35 15.95 -1.76 8.05
C VAL A 35 16.54 -2.62 9.17
N GLY A 36 16.75 -3.91 8.92
CA GLY A 36 17.33 -4.83 9.90
C GLY A 36 18.73 -4.43 10.32
N GLY A 37 19.58 -4.07 9.35
CA GLY A 37 20.94 -3.59 9.59
C GLY A 37 20.96 -2.28 10.40
N THR A 38 20.01 -1.37 10.14
CA THR A 38 19.83 -0.14 10.93
C THR A 38 19.53 -0.48 12.40
N VAL A 39 18.56 -1.34 12.65
CA VAL A 39 18.16 -1.73 14.02
C VAL A 39 19.33 -2.36 14.77
N VAL A 40 20.02 -3.32 14.14
CA VAL A 40 21.19 -3.98 14.73
C VAL A 40 22.33 -2.99 14.94
N GLY A 41 22.64 -2.14 13.97
CA GLY A 41 23.73 -1.16 14.03
C GLY A 41 23.51 -0.11 15.13
N VAL A 42 22.28 0.41 15.26
CA VAL A 42 21.92 1.34 16.32
C VAL A 42 22.01 0.67 17.69
N ALA A 43 21.48 -0.56 17.83
CA ALA A 43 21.54 -1.30 19.09
C ALA A 43 22.98 -1.61 19.51
N THR A 44 23.85 -2.04 18.56
CA THR A 44 25.24 -2.31 18.82
C THR A 44 26.01 -1.03 19.21
N GLY A 45 25.83 0.06 18.47
CA GLY A 45 26.45 1.35 18.76
C GLY A 45 26.05 1.89 20.14
N ALA A 46 24.78 1.73 20.52
CA ALA A 46 24.31 2.08 21.86
C ALA A 46 24.95 1.20 22.95
N ALA A 47 25.05 -0.11 22.72
CA ALA A 47 25.62 -1.06 23.69
C ALA A 47 27.11 -0.78 23.98
N ILE A 48 27.89 -0.30 22.98
CA ILE A 48 29.30 0.06 23.14
C ILE A 48 29.52 1.56 23.42
N ASN A 49 28.46 2.32 23.70
CA ASN A 49 28.48 3.78 23.92
C ASN A 49 29.15 4.57 22.77
N ASN A 50 29.02 4.10 21.53
CA ASN A 50 29.52 4.77 20.34
C ASN A 50 28.37 5.43 19.57
N SER A 51 28.06 6.70 19.93
CA SER A 51 26.97 7.45 19.32
C SER A 51 27.19 7.77 17.82
N ALA A 52 28.43 7.91 17.39
CA ALA A 52 28.77 8.14 15.98
C ALA A 52 28.47 6.89 15.13
N LEU A 53 28.78 5.69 15.62
CA LEU A 53 28.45 4.44 14.97
C LEU A 53 26.92 4.22 14.93
N ALA A 54 26.24 4.39 16.08
CA ALA A 54 24.78 4.26 16.17
C ALA A 54 24.06 5.24 15.24
N GLY A 55 24.46 6.52 15.26
CA GLY A 55 23.86 7.56 14.41
C GLY A 55 24.18 7.35 12.93
N GLY A 56 25.42 7.05 12.59
CA GLY A 56 25.84 6.88 11.21
C GLY A 56 25.14 5.70 10.50
N LEU A 57 25.11 4.52 11.12
CA LEU A 57 24.42 3.36 10.57
C LEU A 57 22.90 3.57 10.56
N GLY A 58 22.35 4.25 11.59
CA GLY A 58 20.95 4.60 11.65
C GLY A 58 20.52 5.48 10.47
N ILE A 59 21.23 6.57 10.22
CA ILE A 59 20.91 7.53 9.14
C ILE A 59 21.02 6.86 7.76
N ILE A 60 22.10 6.15 7.49
CA ILE A 60 22.32 5.50 6.17
C ILE A 60 21.22 4.48 5.90
N GLY A 61 20.90 3.61 6.86
CA GLY A 61 19.90 2.59 6.67
C GLY A 61 18.49 3.16 6.50
N VAL A 62 18.15 4.23 7.24
CA VAL A 62 16.87 4.95 7.06
C VAL A 62 16.80 5.58 5.66
N LEU A 63 17.85 6.26 5.19
CA LEU A 63 17.86 6.88 3.86
C LEU A 63 17.67 5.83 2.75
N ILE A 64 18.39 4.71 2.79
CA ILE A 64 18.23 3.63 1.83
C ILE A 64 16.80 3.09 1.86
N SER A 65 16.26 2.83 3.04
CA SER A 65 14.90 2.31 3.20
C SER A 65 13.84 3.26 2.65
N VAL A 66 13.96 4.55 2.94
CA VAL A 66 13.02 5.58 2.44
C VAL A 66 13.04 5.63 0.91
N ILE A 67 14.24 5.62 0.28
CA ILE A 67 14.32 5.62 -1.19
C ILE A 67 13.64 4.40 -1.77
N ILE A 68 13.90 3.20 -1.23
CA ILE A 68 13.31 1.97 -1.74
C ILE A 68 11.79 1.97 -1.55
N PHE A 69 11.28 2.42 -0.38
CA PHE A 69 9.85 2.53 -0.16
C PHE A 69 9.18 3.51 -1.11
N LEU A 70 9.82 4.65 -1.44
CA LEU A 70 9.29 5.58 -2.43
C LEU A 70 9.24 4.93 -3.84
N LEU A 71 10.25 4.15 -4.22
CA LEU A 71 10.25 3.44 -5.50
C LEU A 71 9.12 2.41 -5.56
N ILE A 72 8.92 1.64 -4.50
CA ILE A 72 7.86 0.63 -4.43
C ILE A 72 6.48 1.32 -4.50
N ALA A 73 6.23 2.31 -3.65
CA ALA A 73 4.94 3.00 -3.60
C ALA A 73 4.59 3.69 -4.94
N GLY A 74 5.59 4.33 -5.58
CA GLY A 74 5.36 4.95 -6.89
C GLY A 74 5.07 3.94 -8.00
N TYR A 75 5.68 2.75 -7.94
CA TYR A 75 5.40 1.69 -8.89
C TYR A 75 4.01 1.07 -8.66
N GLU A 76 3.58 0.94 -7.43
CA GLU A 76 2.23 0.49 -7.10
C GLU A 76 1.17 1.41 -7.73
N LEU A 77 1.38 2.73 -7.73
CA LEU A 77 0.52 3.67 -8.43
C LEU A 77 0.53 3.45 -9.95
N ASP A 78 1.69 3.14 -10.53
CA ASP A 78 1.78 2.79 -11.94
C ASP A 78 0.99 1.51 -12.27
N ILE A 79 1.01 0.50 -11.38
CA ILE A 79 0.18 -0.72 -11.54
C ILE A 79 -1.31 -0.36 -11.52
N VAL A 80 -1.76 0.51 -10.61
CA VAL A 80 -3.15 1.00 -10.60
C VAL A 80 -3.49 1.67 -11.93
N LYS A 81 -2.60 2.53 -12.45
CA LYS A 81 -2.77 3.21 -13.74
C LYS A 81 -2.92 2.22 -14.91
N PHE A 82 -2.12 1.16 -14.94
CA PHE A 82 -2.22 0.10 -15.95
C PHE A 82 -3.50 -0.74 -15.76
N GLY A 83 -3.92 -0.97 -14.51
CA GLY A 83 -5.20 -1.59 -14.20
C GLY A 83 -6.39 -0.78 -14.73
N ILE A 84 -6.41 0.53 -14.50
CA ILE A 84 -7.45 1.44 -15.02
C ILE A 84 -7.53 1.38 -16.55
N LYS A 85 -6.37 1.30 -17.22
CA LYS A 85 -6.29 1.19 -18.70
C LYS A 85 -6.54 -0.23 -19.20
N ARG A 86 -6.69 -1.21 -18.33
CA ARG A 86 -6.77 -2.64 -18.64
C ARG A 86 -5.57 -3.16 -19.44
N ASP A 87 -4.41 -2.50 -19.29
CA ASP A 87 -3.17 -2.94 -19.94
C ASP A 87 -2.61 -4.17 -19.19
N PRO A 88 -2.40 -5.31 -19.84
CA PRO A 88 -1.89 -6.51 -19.18
C PRO A 88 -0.40 -6.46 -18.87
N GLY A 89 0.34 -5.49 -19.44
CA GLY A 89 1.78 -5.35 -19.26
C GLY A 89 2.16 -4.79 -17.89
N ALA A 90 3.45 -4.93 -17.55
CA ALA A 90 4.04 -4.25 -16.41
C ALA A 90 4.46 -2.82 -16.77
N PRO A 91 4.26 -1.84 -15.88
CA PRO A 91 4.83 -0.51 -16.06
C PRO A 91 6.35 -0.57 -16.21
N GLY A 92 6.91 0.26 -17.08
CA GLY A 92 8.35 0.44 -17.18
C GLY A 92 8.94 0.99 -15.86
N ILE A 93 10.15 0.58 -15.52
CA ILE A 93 10.84 1.09 -14.33
C ILE A 93 11.43 2.46 -14.67
N ASP A 94 11.02 3.47 -13.92
CA ASP A 94 11.49 4.86 -14.05
C ASP A 94 11.55 5.47 -12.64
N ILE A 95 12.77 5.64 -12.14
CA ILE A 95 13.04 6.09 -10.77
C ILE A 95 12.44 7.48 -10.51
N VAL A 96 12.58 8.41 -11.45
CA VAL A 96 12.13 9.80 -11.27
C VAL A 96 10.60 9.84 -11.19
N ARG A 97 9.94 9.15 -12.11
CA ARG A 97 8.47 9.05 -12.11
C ARG A 97 7.96 8.37 -10.84
N GLN A 98 8.58 7.27 -10.42
CA GLN A 98 8.15 6.52 -9.23
C GLN A 98 8.32 7.35 -7.96
N VAL A 99 9.44 8.05 -7.78
CA VAL A 99 9.62 8.95 -6.64
C VAL A 99 8.59 10.09 -6.67
N SER A 100 8.34 10.69 -7.84
CA SER A 100 7.30 11.72 -8.00
C SER A 100 5.91 11.19 -7.65
N ASN A 101 5.54 10.01 -8.15
CA ASN A 101 4.28 9.34 -7.85
C ASN A 101 4.13 9.06 -6.35
N ALA A 102 5.19 8.58 -5.70
CA ALA A 102 5.18 8.31 -4.27
C ALA A 102 4.98 9.59 -3.44
N ILE A 103 5.63 10.69 -3.82
CA ILE A 103 5.44 11.99 -3.15
C ILE A 103 3.99 12.45 -3.30
N LYS A 104 3.42 12.35 -4.50
CA LYS A 104 1.99 12.68 -4.71
C LYS A 104 1.08 11.81 -3.84
N LEU A 105 1.35 10.49 -3.74
CA LEU A 105 0.58 9.58 -2.88
C LEU A 105 0.67 9.97 -1.41
N ILE A 106 1.86 10.31 -0.91
CA ILE A 106 2.06 10.75 0.48
C ILE A 106 1.23 12.00 0.76
N ILE A 107 1.19 12.97 -0.16
CA ILE A 107 0.37 14.18 -0.01
C ILE A 107 -1.11 13.83 0.06
N VAL A 108 -1.59 12.95 -0.83
CA VAL A 108 -2.98 12.47 -0.82
C VAL A 108 -3.29 11.80 0.52
N ASP A 109 -2.45 10.88 0.96
CA ASP A 109 -2.65 10.15 2.21
C ASP A 109 -2.69 11.10 3.43
N ILE A 110 -1.75 12.05 3.51
CA ILE A 110 -1.75 13.05 4.60
C ILE A 110 -3.07 13.81 4.64
N VAL A 111 -3.57 14.31 3.51
CA VAL A 111 -4.81 15.08 3.47
C VAL A 111 -6.02 14.25 3.87
N TYR A 112 -6.14 13.03 3.37
CA TYR A 112 -7.29 12.17 3.67
C TYR A 112 -7.28 11.59 5.08
N TYR A 113 -6.09 11.36 5.69
CA TYR A 113 -6.02 10.83 7.05
C TYR A 113 -5.96 11.90 8.13
N ILE A 114 -5.50 13.14 7.84
CA ILE A 114 -5.50 14.22 8.82
C ILE A 114 -6.92 14.67 9.19
N ILE A 115 -7.87 14.62 8.23
CA ILE A 115 -9.25 15.06 8.45
C ILE A 115 -9.97 14.20 9.51
N PRO A 116 -10.04 12.86 9.37
CA PRO A 116 -10.65 12.03 10.43
C PRO A 116 -9.94 12.16 11.77
N VAL A 117 -8.63 12.38 11.81
CA VAL A 117 -7.88 12.62 13.06
C VAL A 117 -8.34 13.92 13.73
N ILE A 118 -8.46 15.01 12.97
CA ILE A 118 -8.96 16.29 13.50
C ILE A 118 -10.40 16.14 13.98
N LEU A 119 -11.28 15.49 13.19
CA LEU A 119 -12.68 15.27 13.57
C LEU A 119 -12.76 14.40 14.83
N ALA A 120 -11.96 13.36 14.95
CA ALA A 120 -11.90 12.51 16.15
C ALA A 120 -11.47 13.33 17.38
N ALA A 121 -10.47 14.20 17.26
CA ALA A 121 -10.04 15.08 18.34
C ALA A 121 -11.14 16.06 18.76
N VAL A 122 -11.84 16.67 17.81
CA VAL A 122 -12.98 17.59 18.06
C VAL A 122 -14.12 16.85 18.75
N ILE A 123 -14.53 15.67 18.25
CA ILE A 123 -15.58 14.86 18.84
C ILE A 123 -15.21 14.45 20.26
N GLY A 124 -13.98 13.98 20.47
CA GLY A 124 -13.49 13.59 21.80
C GLY A 124 -13.47 14.75 22.79
N PHE A 125 -13.10 15.96 22.32
CA PHE A 125 -13.09 17.16 23.14
C PHE A 125 -14.51 17.66 23.50
N LEU A 126 -15.45 17.67 22.56
CA LEU A 126 -16.80 18.23 22.76
C LEU A 126 -17.77 17.26 23.45
N ILE A 127 -17.70 15.97 23.13
CA ILE A 127 -18.69 14.96 23.57
C ILE A 127 -18.05 14.02 24.63
N GLY A 128 -16.73 13.98 24.70
CA GLY A 128 -16.02 13.07 25.59
C GLY A 128 -15.87 11.65 25.00
N ASN A 129 -15.34 10.74 25.83
CA ASN A 129 -15.13 9.34 25.44
C ASN A 129 -16.36 8.50 25.80
N GLY A 130 -16.87 7.73 24.86
CA GLY A 130 -18.02 6.87 25.06
C GLY A 130 -18.33 6.02 23.82
N LEU A 131 -19.27 5.10 23.94
CA LEU A 131 -19.62 4.18 22.87
C LEU A 131 -20.10 4.92 21.60
N ILE A 132 -20.97 5.91 21.75
CA ILE A 132 -21.54 6.67 20.62
C ILE A 132 -20.46 7.49 19.88
N PRO A 133 -19.64 8.33 20.56
CA PRO A 133 -18.52 9.02 19.90
C PRO A 133 -17.57 8.05 19.18
N SER A 134 -17.24 6.91 19.80
CA SER A 134 -16.36 5.92 19.18
C SER A 134 -16.93 5.34 17.88
N ILE A 135 -18.23 5.02 17.85
CA ILE A 135 -18.89 4.54 16.63
C ILE A 135 -18.85 5.60 15.52
N VAL A 136 -19.13 6.86 15.86
CA VAL A 136 -19.07 7.97 14.89
C VAL A 136 -17.66 8.14 14.32
N ILE A 137 -16.64 8.12 15.17
CA ILE A 137 -15.25 8.22 14.74
C ILE A 137 -14.86 7.06 13.82
N ILE A 138 -15.25 5.84 14.15
CA ILE A 138 -15.01 4.66 13.31
C ILE A 138 -15.67 4.81 11.94
N LEU A 139 -16.92 5.25 11.87
CA LEU A 139 -17.63 5.45 10.62
C LEU A 139 -16.97 6.54 9.75
N ILE A 140 -16.59 7.65 10.34
CA ILE A 140 -15.85 8.71 9.66
C ILE A 140 -14.51 8.16 9.10
N THR A 141 -13.76 7.43 9.91
CA THR A 141 -12.48 6.83 9.51
C THR A 141 -12.66 5.86 8.34
N ILE A 142 -13.69 5.03 8.35
CA ILE A 142 -14.01 4.11 7.25
C ILE A 142 -14.30 4.89 5.97
N ILE A 143 -15.16 5.90 6.04
CA ILE A 143 -15.52 6.71 4.86
C ILE A 143 -14.29 7.38 4.26
N PHE A 144 -13.44 8.02 5.09
CA PHE A 144 -12.24 8.67 4.62
C PHE A 144 -11.17 7.68 4.11
N SER A 145 -11.08 6.48 4.68
CA SER A 145 -10.20 5.43 4.17
C SER A 145 -10.62 4.96 2.78
N ILE A 146 -11.92 4.78 2.54
CA ILE A 146 -12.44 4.43 1.20
C ILE A 146 -12.27 5.62 0.23
N ALA A 147 -12.48 6.85 0.69
CA ALA A 147 -12.25 8.04 -0.12
C ALA A 147 -10.77 8.22 -0.48
N ALA A 148 -9.83 7.95 0.43
CA ALA A 148 -8.39 7.95 0.15
C ALA A 148 -8.03 6.92 -0.94
N PHE A 149 -8.67 5.75 -0.89
CA PHE A 149 -8.52 4.72 -1.91
C PHE A 149 -9.02 5.21 -3.29
N MET A 150 -10.18 5.88 -3.36
CA MET A 150 -10.67 6.48 -4.60
C MET A 150 -9.77 7.62 -5.08
N ALA A 151 -9.24 8.44 -4.17
CA ALA A 151 -8.31 9.51 -4.48
C ALA A 151 -7.01 9.00 -5.14
N ARG A 152 -6.48 7.86 -4.67
CA ARG A 152 -5.34 7.20 -5.31
C ARG A 152 -5.67 6.72 -6.73
N CYS A 153 -6.90 6.21 -6.95
CA CYS A 153 -7.36 5.85 -8.29
C CYS A 153 -7.50 7.08 -9.20
N ARG A 154 -8.02 8.20 -8.69
CA ARG A 154 -8.09 9.48 -9.41
C ARG A 154 -6.70 9.97 -9.79
N LEU A 155 -5.75 9.95 -8.83
CA LEU A 155 -4.35 10.29 -9.09
C LEU A 155 -3.75 9.40 -10.20
N ALA A 156 -3.98 8.09 -10.14
CA ALA A 156 -3.52 7.16 -11.16
C ALA A 156 -4.13 7.43 -12.54
N LYS A 157 -5.40 7.83 -12.59
CA LYS A 157 -6.14 8.11 -13.83
C LYS A 157 -5.73 9.43 -14.48
N THR A 158 -5.63 10.51 -13.69
CA THR A 158 -5.45 11.88 -14.18
C THR A 158 -4.01 12.36 -14.15
N ASP A 159 -3.18 11.76 -13.29
CA ASP A 159 -1.83 12.22 -12.92
C ASP A 159 -1.83 13.63 -12.26
N ASP A 160 -3.00 14.12 -11.88
CA ASP A 160 -3.23 15.43 -11.30
C ASP A 160 -3.50 15.33 -9.79
N LEU A 161 -2.67 16.03 -9.00
CA LEU A 161 -2.81 16.07 -7.55
C LEU A 161 -4.07 16.83 -7.11
N GLY A 162 -4.46 17.89 -7.84
CA GLY A 162 -5.66 18.67 -7.55
C GLY A 162 -6.93 17.82 -7.67
N GLU A 163 -7.02 17.02 -8.72
CA GLU A 163 -8.10 16.04 -8.94
C GLU A 163 -8.14 14.98 -7.84
N ALA A 164 -6.98 14.49 -7.42
CA ALA A 164 -6.91 13.52 -6.33
C ALA A 164 -7.32 14.12 -4.96
N LEU A 165 -7.03 15.40 -4.73
CA LEU A 165 -7.37 16.10 -3.49
C LEU A 165 -8.81 16.64 -3.45
N ALA A 166 -9.59 16.47 -4.52
CA ALA A 166 -11.00 16.81 -4.57
C ALA A 166 -11.84 15.81 -3.75
N ILE A 167 -11.91 16.01 -2.43
CA ILE A 167 -12.50 15.07 -1.46
C ILE A 167 -13.95 14.74 -1.80
N GLY A 168 -14.75 15.75 -2.20
CA GLY A 168 -16.13 15.54 -2.59
C GLY A 168 -16.28 14.61 -3.80
N GLU A 169 -15.39 14.74 -4.78
CA GLU A 169 -15.35 13.87 -5.96
C GLU A 169 -14.92 12.45 -5.61
N ALA A 170 -13.89 12.30 -4.76
CA ALA A 170 -13.44 11.00 -4.29
C ALA A 170 -14.52 10.25 -3.51
N ILE A 171 -15.30 10.95 -2.68
CA ILE A 171 -16.48 10.39 -2.02
C ILE A 171 -17.56 10.02 -3.05
N GLY A 172 -17.78 10.86 -4.06
CA GLY A 172 -18.70 10.59 -5.16
C GLY A 172 -18.34 9.33 -5.95
N ASP A 173 -17.05 9.08 -6.15
CA ASP A 173 -16.56 7.89 -6.86
C ASP A 173 -16.87 6.58 -6.11
N ILE A 174 -17.04 6.61 -4.78
CA ILE A 174 -17.51 5.45 -4.00
C ILE A 174 -18.87 4.97 -4.53
N SER A 175 -19.76 5.91 -4.84
CA SER A 175 -21.09 5.60 -5.39
C SER A 175 -21.00 5.18 -6.87
N ARG A 176 -20.11 5.78 -7.66
CA ARG A 176 -19.88 5.44 -9.08
C ARG A 176 -19.33 4.03 -9.27
N VAL A 177 -18.35 3.65 -8.45
CA VAL A 177 -17.82 2.27 -8.41
C VAL A 177 -18.85 1.30 -7.86
N GLY A 178 -19.59 1.72 -6.85
CA GLY A 178 -20.52 0.92 -6.07
C GLY A 178 -19.87 0.34 -4.81
N ILE A 179 -20.39 0.79 -3.65
CA ILE A 179 -19.84 0.40 -2.35
C ILE A 179 -19.82 -1.12 -2.14
N LEU A 180 -20.80 -1.84 -2.67
CA LEU A 180 -20.86 -3.31 -2.57
C LEU A 180 -19.70 -3.95 -3.34
N LYS A 181 -19.34 -3.45 -4.53
CA LYS A 181 -18.18 -3.95 -5.30
C LYS A 181 -16.89 -3.71 -4.55
N ILE A 182 -16.72 -2.55 -3.91
CA ILE A 182 -15.55 -2.20 -3.11
C ILE A 182 -15.40 -3.17 -1.94
N ILE A 183 -16.50 -3.39 -1.19
CA ILE A 183 -16.51 -4.30 -0.03
C ILE A 183 -16.22 -5.74 -0.48
N LEU A 184 -16.87 -6.20 -1.54
CA LEU A 184 -16.65 -7.57 -2.05
C LEU A 184 -15.21 -7.77 -2.51
N LEU A 185 -14.62 -6.79 -3.22
CA LEU A 185 -13.21 -6.85 -3.59
C LEU A 185 -12.32 -6.93 -2.36
N ALA A 186 -12.52 -6.06 -1.37
CA ALA A 186 -11.73 -6.05 -0.15
C ALA A 186 -11.82 -7.39 0.60
N VAL A 187 -13.02 -7.94 0.75
CA VAL A 187 -13.24 -9.25 1.40
C VAL A 187 -12.51 -10.37 0.64
N LEU A 188 -12.62 -10.41 -0.69
CA LEU A 188 -11.94 -11.44 -1.50
C LEU A 188 -10.42 -11.32 -1.42
N VAL A 189 -9.87 -10.10 -1.47
CA VAL A 189 -8.43 -9.87 -1.29
C VAL A 189 -7.97 -10.37 0.09
N ILE A 190 -8.72 -10.08 1.15
CA ILE A 190 -8.40 -10.53 2.51
C ILE A 190 -8.44 -12.06 2.60
N ILE A 191 -9.45 -12.70 2.03
CA ILE A 191 -9.57 -14.17 2.03
C ILE A 191 -8.39 -14.80 1.30
N ILE A 192 -8.03 -14.29 0.12
CA ILE A 192 -6.88 -14.80 -0.66
C ILE A 192 -5.58 -14.62 0.12
N ALA A 193 -5.36 -13.43 0.69
CA ALA A 193 -4.19 -13.16 1.52
C ALA A 193 -4.12 -14.11 2.72
N PHE A 194 -5.24 -14.34 3.40
CA PHE A 194 -5.31 -15.24 4.55
C PHE A 194 -4.99 -16.69 4.18
N ILE A 195 -5.53 -17.21 3.06
CA ILE A 195 -5.23 -18.55 2.58
C ILE A 195 -3.74 -18.70 2.28
N LEU A 196 -3.14 -17.73 1.57
CA LEU A 196 -1.72 -17.75 1.26
C LEU A 196 -0.86 -17.70 2.52
N LEU A 197 -1.23 -16.88 3.51
CA LEU A 197 -0.54 -16.79 4.80
C LEU A 197 -0.62 -18.09 5.60
N LEU A 198 -1.75 -18.80 5.56
CA LEU A 198 -1.87 -20.13 6.20
C LEU A 198 -0.91 -21.14 5.56
N ILE A 199 -0.80 -21.15 4.23
CA ILE A 199 0.12 -22.03 3.51
C ILE A 199 1.57 -21.71 3.86
N ILE A 200 1.94 -20.41 3.82
CA ILE A 200 3.29 -19.96 4.17
C ILE A 200 3.61 -20.27 5.64
N GLY A 201 2.65 -20.07 6.55
CA GLY A 201 2.80 -20.42 7.97
C GLY A 201 3.07 -21.89 8.20
N ALA A 202 2.37 -22.78 7.49
CA ALA A 202 2.62 -24.22 7.55
C ALA A 202 4.04 -24.57 7.06
N ILE A 203 4.49 -23.95 5.95
CA ILE A 203 5.86 -24.14 5.43
C ILE A 203 6.91 -23.57 6.41
N THR A 204 6.63 -22.43 7.04
CA THR A 204 7.53 -21.81 8.02
C THR A 204 7.75 -22.73 9.24
N ASN A 205 6.72 -23.42 9.69
CA ASN A 205 6.82 -24.41 10.77
C ASN A 205 7.70 -25.62 10.39
N TRP A 206 7.74 -25.97 9.11
CA TRP A 206 8.60 -27.04 8.61
C TRP A 206 10.05 -26.54 8.36
N ASN A 207 10.20 -25.35 7.73
CA ASN A 207 11.50 -24.73 7.45
C ASN A 207 11.38 -23.21 7.49
N SER A 208 11.91 -22.58 8.54
CA SER A 208 11.81 -21.14 8.75
C SER A 208 12.50 -20.31 7.68
N THR A 209 13.59 -20.81 7.08
CA THR A 209 14.32 -20.10 6.01
C THR A 209 13.48 -20.03 4.74
N ILE A 210 12.88 -21.16 4.34
CA ILE A 210 11.99 -21.21 3.17
C ILE A 210 10.75 -20.34 3.43
N GLY A 211 10.16 -20.46 4.62
CA GLY A 211 9.01 -19.63 5.01
C GLY A 211 9.30 -18.14 4.96
N GLY A 212 10.47 -17.71 5.42
CA GLY A 212 10.90 -16.30 5.36
C GLY A 212 11.04 -15.79 3.92
N ILE A 213 11.62 -16.59 3.02
CA ILE A 213 11.73 -16.26 1.59
C ILE A 213 10.33 -16.12 0.97
N LEU A 214 9.45 -17.09 1.22
CA LEU A 214 8.08 -17.07 0.71
C LEU A 214 7.28 -15.89 1.25
N MET A 215 7.49 -15.47 2.50
CA MET A 215 6.88 -14.29 3.07
C MET A 215 7.31 -13.02 2.33
N GLY A 216 8.59 -12.87 1.99
CA GLY A 216 9.09 -11.75 1.19
C GLY A 216 8.44 -11.69 -0.20
N ILE A 217 8.34 -12.83 -0.88
CA ILE A 217 7.67 -12.94 -2.19
C ILE A 217 6.19 -12.61 -2.05
N PHE A 218 5.52 -13.10 -1.00
CA PHE A 218 4.11 -12.87 -0.73
C PHE A 218 3.76 -11.38 -0.65
N PHE A 219 4.53 -10.59 0.08
CA PHE A 219 4.24 -9.15 0.21
C PHE A 219 4.26 -8.45 -1.14
N VAL A 220 5.26 -8.72 -1.97
CA VAL A 220 5.36 -8.11 -3.30
C VAL A 220 4.26 -8.63 -4.25
N TYR A 221 4.00 -9.94 -4.20
CA TYR A 221 2.92 -10.54 -4.98
C TYR A 221 1.57 -9.91 -4.62
N MET A 222 1.27 -9.77 -3.33
CA MET A 222 0.02 -9.17 -2.85
C MET A 222 -0.07 -7.68 -3.21
N ALA A 223 1.04 -6.95 -3.19
CA ALA A 223 1.06 -5.56 -3.64
C ALA A 223 0.67 -5.46 -5.12
N PHE A 224 1.26 -6.29 -6.00
CA PHE A 224 0.93 -6.31 -7.42
C PHE A 224 -0.52 -6.72 -7.67
N PHE A 225 -0.95 -7.82 -7.03
CA PHE A 225 -2.31 -8.32 -7.10
C PHE A 225 -3.33 -7.27 -6.67
N THR A 226 -3.15 -6.68 -5.49
CA THR A 226 -4.09 -5.72 -4.93
C THR A 226 -4.17 -4.45 -5.76
N ASN A 227 -3.02 -3.87 -6.15
CA ASN A 227 -3.01 -2.63 -6.94
C ASN A 227 -3.56 -2.85 -8.36
N ARG A 228 -3.36 -4.04 -8.96
CA ARG A 228 -4.01 -4.43 -10.22
C ARG A 228 -5.52 -4.52 -10.06
N ALA A 229 -6.00 -5.20 -9.03
CA ALA A 229 -7.43 -5.34 -8.74
C ALA A 229 -8.11 -3.97 -8.50
N ILE A 230 -7.43 -3.07 -7.79
CA ILE A 230 -7.85 -1.69 -7.54
C ILE A 230 -8.02 -0.92 -8.86
N GLY A 231 -7.02 -0.98 -9.72
CA GLY A 231 -7.06 -0.30 -11.01
C GLY A 231 -8.20 -0.81 -11.90
N LEU A 232 -8.37 -2.14 -11.98
CA LEU A 232 -9.47 -2.76 -12.73
C LEU A 232 -10.85 -2.39 -12.16
N LEU A 233 -11.00 -2.36 -10.83
CA LEU A 233 -12.24 -1.94 -10.18
C LEU A 233 -12.64 -0.52 -10.59
N TYR A 234 -11.68 0.39 -10.71
CA TYR A 234 -11.89 1.80 -11.07
C TYR A 234 -11.97 2.03 -12.58
N SER A 235 -11.73 1.01 -13.40
CA SER A 235 -11.65 1.15 -14.87
C SER A 235 -12.96 1.54 -15.55
N ASP A 236 -14.10 1.41 -14.87
CA ASP A 236 -15.44 1.75 -15.38
C ASP A 236 -15.92 3.14 -14.92
N VAL A 237 -15.11 3.89 -14.14
CA VAL A 237 -15.35 5.25 -13.62
C VAL A 237 -14.50 6.30 -14.39
#